data_0403d06d278800216b43997a078b8a7b
#
_entry.id   0403d06d278800216b43997a078b8a7b
#
_cell.length_a   1.000
_cell.length_b   1.000
_cell.length_c   1.000
_cell.angle_alpha   90.00
_cell.angle_beta   90.00
_cell.angle_gamma   90.00
#
_symmetry.space_group_name_H-M   'P 1'
#
loop_
_entity.id
_entity.type
_entity.pdbx_description
1 polymer ?
#
loop_
_entity_poly.entity_id
_entity_poly.type
_entity_poly.pdbx_seq_one_letter_code
_entity_poly.pdbx_strand_id
1 'polypeptide(L)'
;MGKPYRRALVIVIAAVGIAAIVATVSTTRNRDRVQVQAAEVTSGPIARRVLVSGTLEPARMVEVGSQVSGTIASLPADFNARVKAGQVLARLDPASFHTRLTEAEAGLAKAEAERARRQAVLDDARAKLEDAQVLAGDRQLARAELDLAQTTMLQAAADLRAADADIAGARAAITEARVNLDRTVIRSPIEGVVIGRHVEVGQTIAASVHAPVLFTIGDLRRMRLLAEVPEGEVGGVQRGSQVRFDIESIGGHPFTGTVAEVRLAPQVAASTPSNSSTSSNTSAIATPSPVATSGSSAASTSGSTQPAGSTTTGGATSQPAAGPASSLSPAALTTSARQASSTTGVVTYIAVIDVDASSEEIPPGGTAIVTLAGSERAQTVRIPNNALTFAPSTGSFAAVDQEPPVLNRADTAPVKQTGTRKGYVWKFENNRFVPIAVETGIADDSWTELVSGDVRPGDRLVTAAVPLRRRS
;
A
#
# COMPACT_ATOMS: atom_id res chain seq x y z
N MET A 1 5.20 -6.21 114.54
CA MET A 1 5.49 -5.37 113.35
C MET A 1 5.67 -6.26 112.14
N GLY A 2 4.80 -6.27 111.15
CA GLY A 2 5.00 -7.11 109.92
C GLY A 2 3.84 -7.31 109.01
N LYS A 3 2.69 -6.65 109.15
CA LYS A 3 1.52 -6.85 108.25
C LYS A 3 1.26 -5.82 107.13
N PRO A 4 1.71 -4.54 107.15
CA PRO A 4 1.42 -3.60 106.06
C PRO A 4 2.34 -3.80 104.83
N TYR A 5 3.56 -4.27 104.97
CA TYR A 5 4.48 -4.46 103.83
C TYR A 5 4.08 -5.55 102.85
N ARG A 6 3.47 -6.61 103.32
CA ARG A 6 2.99 -7.70 102.41
C ARG A 6 1.84 -7.27 101.53
N ARG A 7 0.96 -6.40 102.04
CA ARG A 7 -0.15 -5.86 101.21
C ARG A 7 0.30 -4.85 100.14
N ALA A 8 1.30 -4.03 100.48
CA ALA A 8 1.94 -3.10 99.58
C ALA A 8 2.69 -3.84 98.45
N LEU A 9 3.43 -4.92 98.81
CA LEU A 9 4.14 -5.73 97.81
C LEU A 9 3.21 -6.44 96.82
N VAL A 10 2.07 -6.95 97.29
CA VAL A 10 1.05 -7.58 96.39
C VAL A 10 0.41 -6.58 95.44
N ILE A 11 0.15 -5.34 95.92
CA ILE A 11 -0.41 -4.29 95.06
C ILE A 11 0.63 -3.84 94.02
N VAL A 12 1.88 -3.74 94.34
CA VAL A 12 2.93 -3.39 93.37
C VAL A 12 3.14 -4.51 92.37
N ILE A 13 3.09 -5.78 92.73
CA ILE A 13 3.17 -6.91 91.75
C ILE A 13 1.98 -6.96 90.88
N ALA A 14 0.75 -6.73 91.39
CA ALA A 14 -0.45 -6.65 90.62
C ALA A 14 -0.45 -5.46 89.62
N ALA A 15 0.03 -4.28 90.02
CA ALA A 15 0.20 -3.11 89.20
C ALA A 15 1.22 -3.33 88.05
N VAL A 16 2.37 -3.96 88.34
CA VAL A 16 3.36 -4.34 87.36
C VAL A 16 2.83 -5.40 86.42
N GLY A 17 2.08 -6.36 86.93
CA GLY A 17 1.38 -7.37 86.06
C GLY A 17 0.40 -6.76 85.12
N ILE A 18 -0.43 -5.81 85.59
CA ILE A 18 -1.43 -5.08 84.76
C ILE A 18 -0.67 -4.18 83.75
N ALA A 19 0.39 -3.49 84.20
CA ALA A 19 1.20 -2.68 83.29
C ALA A 19 1.86 -3.52 82.17
N ALA A 20 2.40 -4.71 82.52
CA ALA A 20 2.96 -5.67 81.56
C ALA A 20 1.92 -6.22 80.61
N ILE A 21 0.68 -6.52 81.08
CA ILE A 21 -0.43 -6.95 80.22
C ILE A 21 -0.88 -5.83 79.29
N VAL A 22 -1.01 -4.59 79.81
CA VAL A 22 -1.33 -3.43 79.01
C VAL A 22 -0.25 -3.10 78.00
N ALA A 23 1.04 -3.22 78.37
CA ALA A 23 2.16 -3.04 77.44
C ALA A 23 2.22 -4.14 76.36
N THR A 24 1.94 -5.40 76.73
CA THR A 24 1.87 -6.50 75.76
C THR A 24 0.65 -6.37 74.84
N VAL A 25 -0.54 -5.96 75.36
CA VAL A 25 -1.72 -5.71 74.55
C VAL A 25 -1.54 -4.48 73.64
N SER A 26 -0.88 -3.42 74.13
CA SER A 26 -0.61 -2.24 73.31
C SER A 26 0.46 -2.48 72.23
N THR A 27 1.46 -3.33 72.50
CA THR A 27 2.48 -3.72 71.54
C THR A 27 1.94 -4.72 70.50
N THR A 28 0.98 -5.59 70.83
CA THR A 28 0.30 -6.45 69.86
C THR A 28 -0.73 -5.72 69.03
N ARG A 29 -1.27 -4.56 69.49
CA ARG A 29 -2.19 -3.73 68.73
C ARG A 29 -1.54 -2.82 67.69
N ASN A 30 -0.23 -2.72 67.71
CA ASN A 30 0.51 -1.91 66.78
C ASN A 30 1.17 -2.78 65.69
N ARG A 31 0.44 -3.83 65.26
CA ARG A 31 0.84 -4.66 64.11
C ARG A 31 0.80 -3.86 62.83
N ASP A 32 1.71 -4.18 61.96
CA ASP A 32 2.00 -3.57 60.67
C ASP A 32 0.76 -3.03 59.97
N ARG A 33 0.67 -1.70 59.92
CA ARG A 33 -0.43 -1.02 59.20
C ARG A 33 -0.09 -1.01 57.73
N VAL A 34 -0.97 -1.51 56.89
CA VAL A 34 -0.88 -1.35 55.46
C VAL A 34 -1.37 0.07 55.10
N GLN A 35 -0.52 0.82 54.45
CA GLN A 35 -0.94 2.06 53.83
C GLN A 35 -1.58 1.73 52.48
N VAL A 36 -2.91 1.93 52.41
CA VAL A 36 -3.66 1.65 51.19
C VAL A 36 -3.99 2.97 50.48
N GLN A 37 -3.61 3.05 49.24
CA GLN A 37 -4.08 4.10 48.35
C GLN A 37 -5.30 3.57 47.63
N ALA A 38 -6.37 4.36 47.59
CA ALA A 38 -7.59 3.99 46.92
C ALA A 38 -8.07 5.16 46.05
N ALA A 39 -8.61 4.80 44.87
CA ALA A 39 -9.24 5.74 43.96
C ALA A 39 -10.73 5.47 43.89
N GLU A 40 -11.51 6.52 43.69
CA GLU A 40 -12.97 6.49 43.67
C GLU A 40 -13.49 6.09 42.29
N VAL A 41 -14.49 5.24 42.25
CA VAL A 41 -15.24 4.89 41.03
C VAL A 41 -16.17 6.04 40.68
N THR A 42 -16.10 6.50 39.46
CA THR A 42 -16.89 7.66 39.01
C THR A 42 -17.79 7.29 37.84
N SER A 43 -18.80 8.10 37.60
CA SER A 43 -19.55 8.02 36.32
C SER A 43 -19.13 9.15 35.41
N GLY A 44 -18.93 8.85 34.14
CA GLY A 44 -18.53 9.85 33.17
C GLY A 44 -18.34 9.29 31.77
N PRO A 45 -18.00 10.15 30.82
CA PRO A 45 -17.70 9.70 29.48
C PRO A 45 -16.39 8.91 29.43
N ILE A 46 -16.34 7.92 28.56
CA ILE A 46 -15.14 7.18 28.22
C ILE A 46 -15.05 7.09 26.71
N ALA A 47 -13.89 7.41 26.15
CA ALA A 47 -13.65 7.36 24.72
C ALA A 47 -12.34 6.61 24.45
N ARG A 48 -12.42 5.55 23.70
CA ARG A 48 -11.25 4.82 23.25
C ARG A 48 -10.57 5.58 22.12
N ARG A 49 -9.30 5.84 22.26
CA ARG A 49 -8.46 6.38 21.21
C ARG A 49 -7.70 5.25 20.55
N VAL A 50 -7.76 5.21 19.23
CA VAL A 50 -7.04 4.23 18.43
C VAL A 50 -5.91 4.95 17.72
N LEU A 51 -4.69 4.54 18.01
CA LEU A 51 -3.50 5.02 17.33
C LEU A 51 -3.22 4.08 16.16
N VAL A 52 -3.20 4.63 14.95
CA VAL A 52 -2.90 3.89 13.73
C VAL A 52 -1.83 4.61 12.93
N SER A 53 -1.01 3.85 12.22
CA SER A 53 -0.05 4.40 11.28
C SER A 53 -0.72 4.69 9.94
N GLY A 54 -0.23 5.69 9.24
CA GLY A 54 -0.67 6.02 7.90
C GLY A 54 0.43 6.63 7.07
N THR A 55 0.28 6.57 5.76
CA THR A 55 1.18 7.17 4.77
C THR A 55 0.53 8.36 4.09
N LEU A 56 1.31 9.41 3.90
CA LEU A 56 0.88 10.64 3.23
C LEU A 56 1.16 10.54 1.74
N GLU A 57 0.11 10.69 0.94
CA GLU A 57 0.21 10.70 -0.52
C GLU A 57 -0.43 11.97 -1.10
N PRO A 58 0.05 12.47 -2.26
CA PRO A 58 -0.64 13.53 -2.97
C PRO A 58 -2.05 13.08 -3.38
N ALA A 59 -3.05 13.94 -3.26
CA ALA A 59 -4.42 13.63 -3.68
C ALA A 59 -4.52 13.34 -5.19
N ARG A 60 -3.63 13.95 -5.98
CA ARG A 60 -3.46 13.68 -7.41
C ARG A 60 -2.00 13.42 -7.71
N MET A 61 -1.72 12.24 -8.21
CA MET A 61 -0.41 11.84 -8.71
C MET A 61 -0.59 11.33 -10.13
N VAL A 62 0.27 11.79 -11.05
CA VAL A 62 0.25 11.38 -12.46
C VAL A 62 1.64 10.97 -12.89
N GLU A 63 1.72 9.80 -13.45
CA GLU A 63 2.92 9.29 -14.09
C GLU A 63 2.93 9.73 -15.55
N VAL A 64 4.00 10.41 -15.94
CA VAL A 64 4.20 10.91 -17.29
C VAL A 64 5.23 10.04 -17.99
N GLY A 65 4.81 9.38 -19.07
CA GLY A 65 5.65 8.53 -19.90
C GLY A 65 5.84 9.09 -21.30
N SER A 66 6.64 8.40 -22.13
CA SER A 66 6.79 8.69 -23.56
C SER A 66 5.91 7.76 -24.38
N GLN A 67 5.28 8.31 -25.43
CA GLN A 67 4.53 7.55 -26.42
C GLN A 67 5.37 7.18 -27.66
N VAL A 68 6.56 7.77 -27.79
CA VAL A 68 7.47 7.53 -28.90
C VAL A 68 8.85 7.13 -28.36
N SER A 69 9.54 6.25 -29.09
CA SER A 69 10.91 5.85 -28.77
C SER A 69 11.91 6.87 -29.26
N GLY A 70 12.96 7.11 -28.50
CA GLY A 70 14.02 8.06 -28.88
C GLY A 70 15.01 8.29 -27.74
N THR A 71 16.03 9.09 -28.00
CA THR A 71 17.03 9.47 -26.99
C THR A 71 16.65 10.81 -26.36
N ILE A 72 16.82 10.95 -25.05
CA ILE A 72 16.56 12.20 -24.35
C ILE A 72 17.63 13.23 -24.69
N ALA A 73 17.22 14.31 -25.35
CA ALA A 73 18.11 15.42 -25.70
C ALA A 73 18.26 16.42 -24.56
N SER A 74 17.19 16.69 -23.80
CA SER A 74 17.23 17.64 -22.68
C SER A 74 16.15 17.39 -21.66
N LEU A 75 16.43 17.73 -20.40
CA LEU A 75 15.53 17.64 -19.24
C LEU A 75 15.43 19.00 -18.54
N PRO A 76 14.54 19.89 -18.98
CA PRO A 76 14.34 21.19 -18.32
C PRO A 76 13.76 21.10 -16.91
N ALA A 77 13.04 20.03 -16.58
CA ALA A 77 12.46 19.79 -15.26
C ALA A 77 13.35 18.85 -14.46
N ASP A 78 13.69 19.23 -13.24
CA ASP A 78 14.45 18.41 -12.30
C ASP A 78 13.60 18.00 -11.09
N PHE A 79 14.17 17.22 -10.16
CA PHE A 79 13.55 16.85 -8.89
C PHE A 79 13.07 18.09 -8.13
N ASN A 80 11.93 17.98 -7.47
CA ASN A 80 11.29 19.04 -6.68
C ASN A 80 10.94 20.31 -7.47
N ALA A 81 11.06 20.30 -8.81
CA ALA A 81 10.66 21.43 -9.62
C ALA A 81 9.14 21.61 -9.63
N ARG A 82 8.67 22.84 -9.40
CA ARG A 82 7.26 23.19 -9.59
C ARG A 82 6.97 23.37 -11.07
N VAL A 83 6.00 22.63 -11.57
CA VAL A 83 5.62 22.61 -12.98
C VAL A 83 4.16 22.99 -13.15
N LYS A 84 3.87 23.70 -14.25
CA LYS A 84 2.50 24.04 -14.65
C LYS A 84 2.00 23.04 -15.69
N ALA A 85 0.69 22.92 -15.82
CA ALA A 85 0.08 22.13 -16.89
C ALA A 85 0.56 22.67 -18.26
N GLY A 86 0.98 21.77 -19.16
CA GLY A 86 1.58 22.09 -20.47
C GLY A 86 3.07 22.45 -20.44
N GLN A 87 3.70 22.62 -19.29
CA GLN A 87 5.13 22.89 -19.20
C GLN A 87 5.97 21.72 -19.70
N VAL A 88 7.06 22.02 -20.43
CA VAL A 88 7.96 20.99 -20.97
C VAL A 88 8.79 20.39 -19.86
N LEU A 89 8.76 19.06 -19.76
CA LEU A 89 9.52 18.26 -18.80
C LEU A 89 10.77 17.64 -19.40
N ALA A 90 10.63 17.13 -20.63
CA ALA A 90 11.72 16.53 -21.38
C ALA A 90 11.54 16.77 -22.88
N ARG A 91 12.64 16.66 -23.60
CA ARG A 91 12.66 16.68 -25.07
C ARG A 91 13.46 15.46 -25.55
N LEU A 92 12.88 14.70 -26.43
CA LEU A 92 13.59 13.67 -27.20
C LEU A 92 14.29 14.31 -28.39
N ASP A 93 15.30 13.62 -28.95
CA ASP A 93 15.95 14.02 -30.17
C ASP A 93 14.95 14.00 -31.35
N PRO A 94 14.63 15.15 -31.96
CA PRO A 94 13.63 15.24 -33.00
C PRO A 94 14.16 14.88 -34.40
N ALA A 95 15.47 14.64 -34.58
CA ALA A 95 16.10 14.55 -35.91
C ALA A 95 15.42 13.49 -36.81
N SER A 96 15.22 12.27 -36.29
CA SER A 96 14.55 11.20 -37.06
C SER A 96 13.09 11.50 -37.40
N PHE A 97 12.38 12.22 -36.53
CA PHE A 97 10.99 12.62 -36.74
C PHE A 97 10.87 13.74 -37.76
N HIS A 98 11.82 14.68 -37.77
CA HIS A 98 11.88 15.71 -38.82
C HIS A 98 12.13 15.09 -40.19
N THR A 99 13.03 14.11 -40.29
CA THR A 99 13.27 13.39 -41.55
C THR A 99 12.01 12.73 -42.05
N ARG A 100 11.26 12.02 -41.16
CA ARG A 100 9.98 11.39 -41.55
C ARG A 100 8.91 12.39 -41.98
N LEU A 101 8.85 13.56 -41.34
CA LEU A 101 7.96 14.63 -41.74
C LEU A 101 8.30 15.12 -43.15
N THR A 102 9.57 15.38 -43.43
CA THR A 102 10.06 15.81 -44.76
C THR A 102 9.77 14.75 -45.83
N GLU A 103 9.94 13.47 -45.52
CA GLU A 103 9.55 12.36 -46.40
C GLU A 103 8.06 12.34 -46.72
N ALA A 104 7.22 12.55 -45.72
CA ALA A 104 5.78 12.61 -45.92
C ALA A 104 5.37 13.85 -46.74
N GLU A 105 6.02 14.99 -46.54
CA GLU A 105 5.78 16.22 -47.31
C GLU A 105 6.21 16.04 -48.80
N ALA A 106 7.33 15.36 -49.04
CA ALA A 106 7.75 15.02 -50.39
C ALA A 106 6.76 14.04 -51.04
N GLY A 107 6.22 13.08 -50.26
CA GLY A 107 5.16 12.17 -50.69
C GLY A 107 3.88 12.91 -51.18
N LEU A 108 3.48 13.95 -50.42
CA LEU A 108 2.35 14.79 -50.83
C LEU A 108 2.63 15.55 -52.14
N ALA A 109 3.81 16.16 -52.26
CA ALA A 109 4.18 16.88 -53.50
C ALA A 109 4.18 15.94 -54.72
N LYS A 110 4.63 14.68 -54.57
CA LYS A 110 4.57 13.67 -55.62
C LYS A 110 3.10 13.34 -55.98
N ALA A 111 2.24 13.13 -55.01
CA ALA A 111 0.82 12.82 -55.24
C ALA A 111 0.09 14.00 -55.93
N GLU A 112 0.41 15.25 -55.58
CA GLU A 112 -0.14 16.44 -56.19
C GLU A 112 0.32 16.58 -57.65
N ALA A 113 1.56 16.28 -57.94
CA ALA A 113 2.08 16.25 -59.35
C ALA A 113 1.38 15.17 -60.18
N GLU A 114 1.18 13.97 -59.62
CA GLU A 114 0.43 12.90 -60.29
C GLU A 114 -1.01 13.27 -60.55
N ARG A 115 -1.70 13.89 -59.57
CA ARG A 115 -3.04 14.42 -59.77
C ARG A 115 -3.11 15.44 -60.89
N ALA A 116 -2.16 16.39 -60.96
CA ALA A 116 -2.07 17.38 -62.04
C ALA A 116 -1.92 16.69 -63.42
N ARG A 117 -1.09 15.63 -63.47
CA ARG A 117 -0.95 14.83 -64.69
C ARG A 117 -2.28 14.14 -65.07
N ARG A 118 -3.01 13.53 -64.14
CA ARG A 118 -4.29 12.85 -64.40
C ARG A 118 -5.35 13.88 -64.77
N GLN A 119 -5.31 15.08 -64.18
CA GLN A 119 -6.21 16.16 -64.57
C GLN A 119 -6.03 16.55 -66.07
N ALA A 120 -4.79 16.70 -66.52
CA ALA A 120 -4.47 17.01 -67.91
C ALA A 120 -4.96 15.91 -68.88
N VAL A 121 -4.83 14.61 -68.51
CA VAL A 121 -5.36 13.50 -69.27
C VAL A 121 -6.89 13.52 -69.36
N LEU A 122 -7.56 13.86 -68.25
CA LEU A 122 -9.02 14.01 -68.24
C LEU A 122 -9.48 15.15 -69.13
N ASP A 123 -8.78 16.28 -69.10
CA ASP A 123 -9.12 17.46 -69.92
C ASP A 123 -8.91 17.16 -71.41
N ASP A 124 -7.86 16.45 -71.79
CA ASP A 124 -7.65 15.96 -73.18
C ASP A 124 -8.77 14.97 -73.60
N ALA A 125 -9.12 14.01 -72.74
CA ALA A 125 -10.18 13.04 -72.99
C ALA A 125 -11.57 13.73 -73.10
N ARG A 126 -11.83 14.80 -72.35
CA ARG A 126 -13.05 15.61 -72.47
C ARG A 126 -13.13 16.35 -73.81
N ALA A 127 -12.04 17.02 -74.22
CA ALA A 127 -11.98 17.69 -75.51
C ALA A 127 -12.23 16.72 -76.69
N LYS A 128 -11.61 15.53 -76.65
CA LYS A 128 -11.80 14.47 -77.63
C LYS A 128 -13.28 13.97 -77.70
N LEU A 129 -13.90 13.86 -76.50
CA LEU A 129 -15.33 13.48 -76.44
C LEU A 129 -16.20 14.58 -77.01
N GLU A 130 -15.94 15.85 -76.74
CA GLU A 130 -16.65 17.01 -77.29
C GLU A 130 -16.58 17.02 -78.85
N ASP A 131 -15.34 16.89 -79.36
CA ASP A 131 -15.12 16.79 -80.81
C ASP A 131 -15.87 15.59 -81.40
N ALA A 132 -15.83 14.40 -80.76
CA ALA A 132 -16.59 13.23 -81.26
C ALA A 132 -18.09 13.43 -81.19
N GLN A 133 -18.64 14.15 -80.23
CA GLN A 133 -20.07 14.47 -80.13
C GLN A 133 -20.51 15.40 -81.26
N VAL A 134 -19.72 16.43 -81.63
CA VAL A 134 -19.98 17.31 -82.75
C VAL A 134 -20.02 16.51 -84.11
N LEU A 135 -18.98 15.68 -84.33
CA LEU A 135 -18.89 14.86 -85.53
C LEU A 135 -20.01 13.80 -85.62
N ALA A 136 -20.46 13.24 -84.52
CA ALA A 136 -21.60 12.30 -84.51
C ALA A 136 -22.94 12.99 -84.78
N GLY A 137 -23.11 14.25 -84.39
CA GLY A 137 -24.23 15.08 -84.69
C GLY A 137 -24.38 15.29 -86.20
N ASP A 138 -23.27 15.47 -86.90
CA ASP A 138 -23.17 15.61 -88.39
C ASP A 138 -23.26 14.28 -89.17
N ARG A 139 -23.43 13.14 -88.43
CA ARG A 139 -23.48 11.79 -88.97
C ARG A 139 -22.17 11.33 -89.65
N GLN A 140 -21.04 11.92 -89.27
CA GLN A 140 -19.73 11.67 -89.84
C GLN A 140 -18.90 10.69 -88.98
N LEU A 141 -19.35 10.27 -87.78
CA LEU A 141 -18.68 9.38 -86.85
C LEU A 141 -19.50 8.10 -86.63
N ALA A 142 -18.81 6.96 -86.48
CA ALA A 142 -19.43 5.70 -86.10
C ALA A 142 -19.83 5.73 -84.59
N ARG A 143 -20.98 5.16 -84.21
CA ARG A 143 -21.37 5.07 -82.80
C ARG A 143 -20.33 4.44 -81.92
N ALA A 144 -19.58 3.42 -82.39
CA ALA A 144 -18.52 2.74 -81.62
C ALA A 144 -17.36 3.70 -81.23
N GLU A 145 -17.05 4.70 -82.03
CA GLU A 145 -16.02 5.69 -81.76
C GLU A 145 -16.49 6.70 -80.72
N LEU A 146 -17.78 7.10 -80.72
CA LEU A 146 -18.33 7.93 -79.69
C LEU A 146 -18.34 7.21 -78.30
N ASP A 147 -18.80 5.92 -78.33
CA ASP A 147 -18.81 5.08 -77.13
C ASP A 147 -17.38 4.90 -76.56
N LEU A 148 -16.35 4.75 -77.39
CA LEU A 148 -14.97 4.66 -77.02
C LEU A 148 -14.48 5.97 -76.37
N ALA A 149 -14.77 7.14 -76.95
CA ALA A 149 -14.43 8.44 -76.41
C ALA A 149 -15.04 8.67 -75.02
N GLN A 150 -16.36 8.31 -74.90
CA GLN A 150 -17.06 8.41 -73.61
C GLN A 150 -16.45 7.49 -72.55
N THR A 151 -16.14 6.25 -72.90
CA THR A 151 -15.51 5.29 -71.99
C THR A 151 -14.13 5.79 -71.53
N THR A 152 -13.33 6.35 -72.49
CA THR A 152 -11.99 6.91 -72.16
C THR A 152 -12.08 8.08 -71.22
N MET A 153 -13.07 8.96 -71.37
CA MET A 153 -13.30 10.09 -70.46
C MET A 153 -13.70 9.59 -69.07
N LEU A 154 -14.62 8.61 -69.00
CA LEU A 154 -15.04 8.01 -67.71
C LEU A 154 -13.88 7.36 -66.99
N GLN A 155 -12.98 6.66 -67.73
CA GLN A 155 -11.79 6.06 -67.17
C GLN A 155 -10.82 7.12 -66.65
N ALA A 156 -10.52 8.18 -67.41
CA ALA A 156 -9.68 9.29 -66.96
C ALA A 156 -10.26 10.01 -65.73
N ALA A 157 -11.62 10.14 -65.66
CA ALA A 157 -12.30 10.69 -64.49
C ALA A 157 -12.19 9.77 -63.24
N ALA A 158 -12.19 8.46 -63.45
CA ALA A 158 -11.95 7.49 -62.35
C ALA A 158 -10.49 7.55 -61.87
N ASP A 159 -9.53 7.65 -62.79
CA ASP A 159 -8.11 7.77 -62.49
C ASP A 159 -7.82 9.08 -61.70
N LEU A 160 -8.47 10.18 -62.04
CA LEU A 160 -8.35 11.43 -61.28
C LEU A 160 -8.87 11.26 -59.84
N ARG A 161 -10.01 10.60 -59.67
CA ARG A 161 -10.55 10.32 -58.31
C ARG A 161 -9.58 9.45 -57.47
N ALA A 162 -8.92 8.48 -58.12
CA ALA A 162 -7.91 7.68 -57.47
C ALA A 162 -6.72 8.56 -57.00
N ALA A 163 -6.23 9.46 -57.87
CA ALA A 163 -5.18 10.41 -57.51
C ALA A 163 -5.60 11.38 -56.38
N ASP A 164 -6.87 11.80 -56.35
CA ASP A 164 -7.39 12.58 -55.22
C ASP A 164 -7.39 11.81 -53.90
N ALA A 165 -7.69 10.49 -53.95
CA ALA A 165 -7.57 9.61 -52.78
C ALA A 165 -6.12 9.43 -52.32
N ASP A 166 -5.16 9.35 -53.24
CA ASP A 166 -3.73 9.28 -52.91
C ASP A 166 -3.26 10.55 -52.20
N ILE A 167 -3.74 11.73 -52.62
CA ILE A 167 -3.47 12.99 -51.89
C ILE A 167 -4.04 12.95 -50.48
N ALA A 168 -5.24 12.44 -50.30
CA ALA A 168 -5.85 12.31 -48.98
C ALA A 168 -4.98 11.37 -48.06
N GLY A 169 -4.52 10.27 -48.63
CA GLY A 169 -3.57 9.37 -47.94
C GLY A 169 -2.26 10.05 -47.54
N ALA A 170 -1.65 10.80 -48.48
CA ALA A 170 -0.41 11.54 -48.23
C ALA A 170 -0.57 12.62 -47.14
N ARG A 171 -1.73 13.33 -47.11
CA ARG A 171 -2.06 14.29 -46.05
C ARG A 171 -2.21 13.63 -44.67
N ALA A 172 -2.82 12.44 -44.65
CA ALA A 172 -2.91 11.65 -43.42
C ALA A 172 -1.53 11.27 -42.90
N ALA A 173 -0.57 10.86 -43.77
CA ALA A 173 0.78 10.53 -43.41
C ALA A 173 1.55 11.76 -42.83
N ILE A 174 1.36 12.96 -43.40
CA ILE A 174 1.92 14.19 -42.82
C ILE A 174 1.36 14.46 -41.42
N THR A 175 0.05 14.29 -41.24
CA THR A 175 -0.60 14.48 -39.94
C THR A 175 -0.02 13.53 -38.90
N GLU A 176 0.17 12.27 -39.24
CA GLU A 176 0.80 11.27 -38.37
C GLU A 176 2.24 11.66 -38.02
N ALA A 177 3.06 12.05 -39.03
CA ALA A 177 4.44 12.47 -38.81
C ALA A 177 4.52 13.69 -37.88
N ARG A 178 3.63 14.67 -38.03
CA ARG A 178 3.53 15.87 -37.16
C ARG A 178 3.14 15.49 -35.73
N VAL A 179 2.16 14.64 -35.53
CA VAL A 179 1.77 14.15 -34.19
C VAL A 179 2.92 13.43 -33.54
N ASN A 180 3.66 12.59 -34.25
CA ASN A 180 4.81 11.87 -33.71
C ASN A 180 5.96 12.83 -33.36
N LEU A 181 6.18 13.88 -34.14
CA LEU A 181 7.12 14.94 -33.83
C LEU A 181 6.71 15.75 -32.59
N ASP A 182 5.43 16.09 -32.45
CA ASP A 182 4.92 16.79 -31.25
C ASP A 182 5.10 15.94 -29.99
N ARG A 183 4.93 14.63 -30.09
CA ARG A 183 5.15 13.68 -29.00
C ARG A 183 6.61 13.57 -28.53
N THR A 184 7.57 14.11 -29.28
CA THR A 184 8.97 14.22 -28.82
C THR A 184 9.14 15.24 -27.70
N VAL A 185 8.17 16.17 -27.54
CA VAL A 185 8.16 17.16 -26.47
C VAL A 185 7.21 16.69 -25.37
N ILE A 186 7.77 16.18 -24.29
CA ILE A 186 7.03 15.64 -23.16
C ILE A 186 6.64 16.78 -22.23
N ARG A 187 5.33 16.89 -21.97
CA ARG A 187 4.73 17.97 -21.18
C ARG A 187 4.01 17.44 -19.96
N SER A 188 3.92 18.28 -18.92
CA SER A 188 3.13 17.98 -17.74
C SER A 188 1.63 18.06 -18.03
N PRO A 189 0.84 17.03 -17.69
CA PRO A 189 -0.63 17.08 -17.83
C PRO A 189 -1.31 17.87 -16.71
N ILE A 190 -0.63 18.07 -15.58
CA ILE A 190 -1.17 18.76 -14.40
C ILE A 190 -0.20 19.82 -13.87
N GLU A 191 -0.72 20.71 -13.04
CA GLU A 191 0.11 21.57 -12.20
C GLU A 191 0.52 20.80 -10.93
N GLY A 192 1.79 20.88 -10.52
CA GLY A 192 2.28 20.16 -9.36
C GLY A 192 3.79 20.26 -9.19
N VAL A 193 4.33 19.34 -8.44
CA VAL A 193 5.77 19.19 -8.18
C VAL A 193 6.25 17.85 -8.72
N VAL A 194 7.43 17.82 -9.33
CA VAL A 194 8.09 16.59 -9.78
C VAL A 194 8.60 15.84 -8.56
N ILE A 195 7.92 14.75 -8.21
CA ILE A 195 8.27 13.87 -7.08
C ILE A 195 9.36 12.89 -7.49
N GLY A 196 9.26 12.35 -8.71
CA GLY A 196 10.20 11.37 -9.24
C GLY A 196 10.62 11.68 -10.66
N ARG A 197 11.90 11.47 -10.96
CA ARG A 197 12.51 11.49 -12.30
C ARG A 197 13.25 10.18 -12.50
N HIS A 198 12.80 9.41 -13.48
CA HIS A 198 13.32 8.04 -13.72
C HIS A 198 14.20 7.97 -14.96
N VAL A 199 14.63 9.10 -15.48
CA VAL A 199 15.37 9.20 -16.73
C VAL A 199 16.47 10.25 -16.69
N GLU A 200 17.48 10.08 -17.58
CA GLU A 200 18.61 10.97 -17.68
C GLU A 200 18.85 11.44 -19.11
N VAL A 201 19.58 12.58 -19.27
CA VAL A 201 19.97 13.08 -20.58
C VAL A 201 20.90 12.06 -21.28
N GLY A 202 20.62 11.78 -22.55
CA GLY A 202 21.35 10.78 -23.33
C GLY A 202 20.79 9.35 -23.19
N GLN A 203 19.84 9.12 -22.30
CA GLN A 203 19.19 7.82 -22.17
C GLN A 203 18.25 7.55 -23.34
N THR A 204 18.30 6.32 -23.89
CA THR A 204 17.40 5.87 -24.95
C THR A 204 16.16 5.23 -24.32
N ILE A 205 14.99 5.65 -24.79
CA ILE A 205 13.69 5.17 -24.36
C ILE A 205 13.08 4.32 -25.47
N ALA A 206 12.56 3.14 -25.11
CA ALA A 206 11.80 2.28 -26.00
C ALA A 206 10.34 2.22 -25.55
N ALA A 207 9.44 2.82 -26.32
CA ALA A 207 8.00 2.87 -26.02
C ALA A 207 7.20 1.70 -26.63
N SER A 208 7.89 0.68 -27.22
CA SER A 208 7.23 -0.35 -28.03
C SER A 208 6.52 -1.45 -27.25
N VAL A 209 6.88 -1.69 -25.97
CA VAL A 209 6.33 -2.80 -25.16
C VAL A 209 5.53 -2.27 -23.98
N HIS A 210 6.09 -1.31 -23.24
CA HIS A 210 5.44 -0.60 -22.15
C HIS A 210 5.87 0.86 -22.21
N ALA A 211 4.96 1.79 -22.04
CA ALA A 211 5.32 3.20 -21.93
C ALA A 211 6.14 3.40 -20.63
N PRO A 212 7.44 3.65 -20.70
CA PRO A 212 8.24 3.85 -19.51
C PRO A 212 7.81 5.13 -18.78
N VAL A 213 7.70 5.05 -17.47
CA VAL A 213 7.46 6.24 -16.63
C VAL A 213 8.72 7.06 -16.61
N LEU A 214 8.63 8.33 -17.01
CA LEU A 214 9.75 9.27 -17.04
C LEU A 214 9.73 10.19 -15.82
N PHE A 215 8.55 10.70 -15.49
CA PHE A 215 8.33 11.61 -14.37
C PHE A 215 7.10 11.18 -13.59
N THR A 216 7.16 11.39 -12.28
CA THR A 216 6.02 11.28 -11.38
C THR A 216 5.74 12.70 -10.83
N ILE A 217 4.55 13.22 -11.11
CA ILE A 217 4.13 14.57 -10.71
C ILE A 217 2.97 14.46 -9.74
N GLY A 218 3.07 15.17 -8.62
CA GLY A 218 2.02 15.23 -7.60
C GLY A 218 1.58 16.65 -7.28
N ASP A 219 0.29 16.80 -6.98
CA ASP A 219 -0.26 18.04 -6.44
C ASP A 219 -0.11 18.03 -4.91
N LEU A 220 0.93 18.67 -4.39
CA LEU A 220 1.22 18.72 -2.95
C LEU A 220 0.31 19.67 -2.15
N ARG A 221 -0.54 20.45 -2.80
CA ARG A 221 -1.49 21.35 -2.11
C ARG A 221 -2.62 20.58 -1.45
N ARG A 222 -2.93 19.41 -1.96
CA ARG A 222 -3.93 18.49 -1.42
C ARG A 222 -3.27 17.16 -1.15
N MET A 223 -3.21 16.81 0.10
CA MET A 223 -2.64 15.55 0.53
C MET A 223 -3.74 14.62 1.04
N ARG A 224 -3.50 13.34 0.92
CA ARG A 224 -4.31 12.28 1.53
C ARG A 224 -3.45 11.47 2.46
N LEU A 225 -3.98 11.19 3.61
CA LEU A 225 -3.37 10.28 4.56
C LEU A 225 -4.12 8.96 4.51
N LEU A 226 -3.42 7.92 4.13
CA LEU A 226 -3.92 6.54 4.09
C LEU A 226 -3.60 5.89 5.43
N ALA A 227 -4.58 5.83 6.32
CA ALA A 227 -4.43 5.25 7.65
C ALA A 227 -4.85 3.79 7.66
N GLU A 228 -3.98 2.91 8.20
CA GLU A 228 -4.22 1.47 8.30
C GLU A 228 -4.99 1.15 9.58
N VAL A 229 -6.30 0.95 9.45
CA VAL A 229 -7.19 0.69 10.59
C VAL A 229 -7.40 -0.82 10.75
N PRO A 230 -7.11 -1.40 11.92
CA PRO A 230 -7.41 -2.80 12.21
C PRO A 230 -8.91 -3.09 12.12
N GLU A 231 -9.29 -4.30 11.68
CA GLU A 231 -10.69 -4.73 11.54
C GLU A 231 -11.55 -4.48 12.79
N GLY A 232 -10.99 -4.72 13.98
CA GLY A 232 -11.71 -4.52 15.23
C GLY A 232 -12.07 -3.07 15.55
N GLU A 233 -11.46 -2.09 14.88
CA GLU A 233 -11.61 -0.66 15.12
C GLU A 233 -12.34 0.08 13.99
N VAL A 234 -12.46 -0.57 12.82
CA VAL A 234 -13.06 0.07 11.63
C VAL A 234 -14.52 0.50 11.86
N GLY A 235 -15.26 -0.22 12.70
CA GLY A 235 -16.65 0.12 13.05
C GLY A 235 -16.82 1.46 13.78
N GLY A 236 -15.76 1.98 14.41
CA GLY A 236 -15.74 3.28 15.07
C GLY A 236 -15.40 4.44 14.14
N VAL A 237 -14.86 4.18 12.94
CA VAL A 237 -14.42 5.21 12.02
C VAL A 237 -15.55 5.57 11.06
N GLN A 238 -16.09 6.78 11.19
CA GLN A 238 -17.17 7.27 10.34
C GLN A 238 -16.67 8.29 9.34
N ARG A 239 -17.27 8.30 8.15
CA ARG A 239 -17.04 9.34 7.15
C ARG A 239 -17.41 10.72 7.72
N GLY A 240 -16.55 11.71 7.51
CA GLY A 240 -16.74 13.07 8.04
C GLY A 240 -16.19 13.28 9.45
N SER A 241 -15.70 12.23 10.13
CA SER A 241 -15.05 12.37 11.43
C SER A 241 -13.78 13.20 11.31
N GLN A 242 -13.59 14.13 12.23
CA GLN A 242 -12.32 14.85 12.35
C GLN A 242 -11.31 13.97 13.09
N VAL A 243 -10.11 13.92 12.54
CA VAL A 243 -8.99 13.16 13.10
C VAL A 243 -7.80 14.08 13.31
N ARG A 244 -7.00 13.76 14.33
CA ARG A 244 -5.71 14.42 14.56
C ARG A 244 -4.60 13.45 14.21
N PHE A 245 -3.55 13.96 13.62
CA PHE A 245 -2.39 13.15 13.28
C PHE A 245 -1.11 13.96 13.44
N ASP A 246 -0.05 13.25 13.76
CA ASP A 246 1.29 13.80 13.90
C ASP A 246 2.17 13.22 12.81
N ILE A 247 2.90 14.09 12.10
CA ILE A 247 3.84 13.71 11.06
C ILE A 247 5.23 13.64 11.67
N GLU A 248 5.84 12.46 11.64
CA GLU A 248 7.13 12.22 12.29
C GLU A 248 8.25 13.10 11.73
N SER A 249 8.20 13.40 10.42
CA SER A 249 9.21 14.23 9.73
C SER A 249 9.09 15.74 10.02
N ILE A 250 7.93 16.20 10.50
CA ILE A 250 7.65 17.63 10.75
C ILE A 250 7.35 17.82 12.25
N GLY A 251 8.18 17.37 13.13
CA GLY A 251 7.92 17.40 14.56
C GLY A 251 7.41 18.75 15.09
N GLY A 252 6.36 18.72 15.92
CA GLY A 252 5.97 19.86 16.75
C GLY A 252 4.51 20.32 16.71
N HIS A 253 3.71 20.03 15.69
CA HIS A 253 2.31 20.44 15.63
C HIS A 253 1.39 19.31 15.17
N PRO A 254 0.31 19.01 15.91
CA PRO A 254 -0.69 18.07 15.43
C PRO A 254 -1.48 18.69 14.26
N PHE A 255 -1.56 17.94 13.19
CA PHE A 255 -2.39 18.27 12.03
C PHE A 255 -3.81 17.75 12.24
N THR A 256 -4.76 18.36 11.53
CA THR A 256 -6.15 17.91 11.52
C THR A 256 -6.56 17.53 10.13
N GLY A 257 -7.35 16.47 10.01
CA GLY A 257 -7.91 16.02 8.76
C GLY A 257 -9.33 15.51 8.93
N THR A 258 -10.00 15.26 7.83
CA THR A 258 -11.36 14.69 7.83
C THR A 258 -11.35 13.35 7.11
N VAL A 259 -12.01 12.34 7.69
CA VAL A 259 -12.18 11.03 7.04
C VAL A 259 -13.08 11.20 5.82
N ALA A 260 -12.52 11.06 4.63
CA ALA A 260 -13.26 11.14 3.37
C ALA A 260 -14.02 9.84 3.08
N GLU A 261 -13.34 8.71 3.25
CA GLU A 261 -13.90 7.38 3.03
C GLU A 261 -13.12 6.31 3.80
N VAL A 262 -13.76 5.17 4.02
CA VAL A 262 -13.10 3.96 4.49
C VAL A 262 -13.22 2.92 3.36
N ARG A 263 -12.08 2.45 2.86
CA ARG A 263 -12.06 1.44 1.80
C ARG A 263 -12.34 0.07 2.38
N LEU A 264 -13.38 -0.57 1.85
CA LEU A 264 -13.83 -1.89 2.33
C LEU A 264 -13.00 -3.06 1.80
N ALA A 265 -12.00 -2.81 0.94
CA ALA A 265 -11.09 -3.85 0.48
C ALA A 265 -10.05 -4.12 1.57
N PRO A 266 -10.08 -5.30 2.22
CA PRO A 266 -9.11 -5.63 3.24
C PRO A 266 -7.72 -5.77 2.62
N GLN A 267 -6.72 -5.17 3.25
CA GLN A 267 -5.32 -5.45 2.95
C GLN A 267 -4.80 -6.47 3.96
N VAL A 268 -4.31 -7.58 3.47
CA VAL A 268 -3.55 -8.53 4.28
C VAL A 268 -2.11 -8.06 4.21
N ALA A 269 -1.57 -7.60 5.31
CA ALA A 269 -0.14 -7.28 5.38
C ALA A 269 0.64 -8.54 5.01
N ALA A 270 1.21 -8.57 3.81
CA ALA A 270 2.11 -9.62 3.39
C ALA A 270 3.36 -9.49 4.26
N SER A 271 3.48 -10.32 5.29
CA SER A 271 4.75 -10.51 5.96
C SER A 271 5.73 -11.01 4.90
N THR A 272 6.64 -10.15 4.49
CA THR A 272 7.76 -10.52 3.63
C THR A 272 8.45 -11.70 4.30
N PRO A 273 8.48 -12.90 3.69
CA PRO A 273 9.27 -13.98 4.26
C PRO A 273 10.72 -13.49 4.20
N SER A 274 11.29 -13.19 5.34
CA SER A 274 12.72 -13.03 5.48
C SER A 274 13.35 -14.38 5.12
N ASN A 275 13.72 -14.49 3.85
CA ASN A 275 14.46 -15.62 3.32
C ASN A 275 15.88 -15.52 3.90
N SER A 276 16.02 -15.92 5.15
CA SER A 276 17.33 -16.22 5.73
C SER A 276 17.81 -17.52 5.08
N SER A 277 18.34 -17.37 3.86
CA SER A 277 19.15 -18.42 3.25
C SER A 277 20.40 -18.60 4.11
N THR A 278 20.30 -19.54 5.06
CA THR A 278 21.44 -20.12 5.72
C THR A 278 22.26 -20.83 4.65
N SER A 279 23.22 -20.14 4.08
CA SER A 279 24.29 -20.71 3.29
C SER A 279 25.13 -21.60 4.22
N SER A 280 24.76 -22.85 4.32
CA SER A 280 25.66 -23.89 4.83
C SER A 280 26.78 -24.06 3.81
N ASN A 281 27.86 -23.34 4.04
CA ASN A 281 29.12 -23.44 3.33
C ASN A 281 29.82 -24.74 3.77
N THR A 282 29.49 -25.84 3.10
CA THR A 282 30.28 -27.07 3.25
C THR A 282 31.48 -26.95 2.32
N SER A 283 32.59 -26.54 2.89
CA SER A 283 33.92 -26.60 2.27
C SER A 283 34.30 -28.04 1.99
N ALA A 284 34.12 -28.49 0.76
CA ALA A 284 34.79 -29.67 0.27
C ALA A 284 36.13 -29.25 -0.32
N ILE A 285 37.19 -29.60 0.41
CA ILE A 285 38.58 -29.55 -0.01
C ILE A 285 38.75 -30.53 -1.18
N ALA A 286 39.02 -30.06 -2.37
CA ALA A 286 39.53 -30.86 -3.47
C ALA A 286 40.93 -30.36 -3.85
N THR A 287 41.89 -31.25 -3.63
CA THR A 287 43.30 -31.23 -3.99
C THR A 287 43.55 -31.03 -5.49
N PRO A 288 44.61 -30.34 -5.90
CA PRO A 288 44.98 -30.17 -7.29
C PRO A 288 46.01 -31.28 -7.76
N SER A 289 45.88 -31.73 -9.01
CA SER A 289 46.99 -32.38 -9.76
C SER A 289 46.71 -32.42 -11.25
N PRO A 290 47.70 -32.64 -12.13
CA PRO A 290 48.52 -31.59 -12.77
C PRO A 290 48.39 -31.58 -14.32
N VAL A 291 48.91 -30.49 -14.86
CA VAL A 291 49.40 -30.18 -16.20
C VAL A 291 49.73 -31.36 -17.13
N ALA A 292 49.21 -31.31 -18.38
CA ALA A 292 49.89 -31.81 -19.54
C ALA A 292 49.67 -30.87 -20.75
N THR A 293 50.76 -30.34 -21.19
CA THR A 293 51.07 -29.55 -22.37
C THR A 293 50.98 -30.38 -23.67
N SER A 294 50.63 -29.71 -24.70
CA SER A 294 51.06 -29.85 -26.15
C SER A 294 49.84 -29.69 -27.05
N GLY A 295 49.77 -28.87 -28.02
CA GLY A 295 50.73 -28.39 -28.95
C GLY A 295 50.12 -28.36 -30.34
N SER A 296 50.18 -27.20 -30.97
CA SER A 296 50.44 -27.01 -32.41
C SER A 296 49.30 -27.21 -33.43
N SER A 297 49.10 -26.13 -34.11
CA SER A 297 49.15 -25.81 -35.54
C SER A 297 48.01 -26.19 -36.47
N ALA A 298 47.55 -25.11 -37.03
CA ALA A 298 47.58 -24.71 -38.42
C ALA A 298 46.52 -25.19 -39.42
N ALA A 299 45.89 -24.16 -39.93
CA ALA A 299 45.78 -23.83 -41.36
C ALA A 299 44.66 -24.44 -42.21
N SER A 300 43.91 -23.48 -42.70
CA SER A 300 43.59 -23.22 -44.13
C SER A 300 42.45 -23.96 -44.81
N THR A 301 41.66 -23.14 -45.38
CA THR A 301 41.27 -22.98 -46.81
C THR A 301 39.93 -23.55 -47.24
N SER A 302 39.13 -22.61 -47.67
CA SER A 302 38.41 -22.45 -48.95
C SER A 302 37.36 -23.45 -49.41
N GLY A 303 36.31 -22.84 -49.94
CA GLY A 303 35.68 -23.31 -51.14
C GLY A 303 34.21 -23.61 -51.07
N SER A 304 33.40 -22.63 -51.35
CA SER A 304 32.56 -22.46 -52.57
C SER A 304 31.56 -23.57 -52.90
N THR A 305 30.42 -23.09 -53.23
CA THR A 305 29.49 -23.52 -54.30
C THR A 305 28.14 -24.11 -53.87
N GLN A 306 27.14 -23.33 -54.14
CA GLN A 306 25.75 -23.67 -54.50
C GLN A 306 25.77 -24.48 -55.84
N PRO A 307 24.77 -25.22 -56.35
CA PRO A 307 23.35 -24.82 -56.38
C PRO A 307 22.29 -25.97 -56.41
N ALA A 308 21.05 -25.50 -56.25
CA ALA A 308 19.81 -25.83 -57.00
C ALA A 308 19.25 -27.27 -57.05
N GLY A 309 17.93 -27.32 -56.86
CA GLY A 309 17.12 -28.26 -57.63
C GLY A 309 15.99 -28.95 -56.90
N SER A 310 14.81 -28.36 -56.95
CA SER A 310 13.56 -28.88 -57.51
C SER A 310 12.84 -30.06 -56.84
N THR A 311 11.56 -29.73 -56.48
CA THR A 311 10.30 -30.40 -56.83
C THR A 311 10.01 -31.82 -56.34
N THR A 312 8.94 -32.04 -55.62
CA THR A 312 7.61 -32.53 -56.03
C THR A 312 6.97 -33.42 -54.95
N THR A 313 5.74 -33.05 -54.61
CA THR A 313 4.51 -33.83 -54.49
C THR A 313 4.40 -35.19 -53.78
N GLY A 314 3.33 -35.30 -52.99
CA GLY A 314 2.57 -36.54 -52.74
C GLY A 314 2.68 -36.98 -51.28
N GLY A 315 1.69 -36.99 -50.46
CA GLY A 315 0.40 -37.62 -50.59
C GLY A 315 0.32 -38.86 -49.68
N ALA A 316 -0.71 -38.85 -48.82
CA ALA A 316 -1.41 -40.02 -48.28
C ALA A 316 -0.90 -40.72 -47.00
N THR A 317 -1.75 -40.57 -45.96
CA THR A 317 -2.41 -41.63 -45.15
C THR A 317 -1.63 -42.86 -44.71
N SER A 318 -1.58 -43.08 -43.41
CA SER A 318 -2.23 -44.22 -42.69
C SER A 318 -1.59 -44.51 -41.31
N GLN A 319 -2.46 -44.64 -40.33
CA GLN A 319 -2.31 -45.27 -39.03
C GLN A 319 -2.43 -46.84 -39.22
N PRO A 320 -2.26 -47.70 -38.21
CA PRO A 320 -1.47 -47.73 -36.98
C PRO A 320 -0.67 -49.04 -36.80
N ALA A 321 0.21 -49.11 -35.80
CA ALA A 321 0.61 -50.40 -35.24
C ALA A 321 1.03 -50.34 -33.76
N ALA A 322 0.56 -51.33 -33.02
CA ALA A 322 0.60 -51.48 -31.59
C ALA A 322 1.90 -52.06 -31.02
N GLY A 323 2.18 -51.67 -29.74
CA GLY A 323 2.80 -52.40 -28.66
C GLY A 323 4.31 -52.45 -28.53
N PRO A 324 4.88 -52.78 -27.36
CA PRO A 324 4.27 -53.46 -26.22
C PRO A 324 4.51 -52.79 -24.85
N ALA A 325 3.80 -53.26 -23.89
CA ALA A 325 3.78 -52.98 -22.48
C ALA A 325 5.16 -53.05 -21.79
N SER A 326 5.45 -52.04 -20.97
CA SER A 326 6.45 -52.14 -19.91
C SER A 326 5.85 -51.70 -18.58
N SER A 327 5.97 -52.61 -17.66
CA SER A 327 5.58 -52.70 -16.27
C SER A 327 5.60 -51.38 -15.49
N LEU A 328 4.45 -51.02 -14.92
CA LEU A 328 4.28 -50.01 -13.89
C LEU A 328 4.77 -50.56 -12.55
N SER A 329 5.83 -49.98 -11.98
CA SER A 329 6.13 -50.02 -10.56
C SER A 329 5.27 -48.99 -9.84
N PRO A 330 4.63 -49.29 -8.72
CA PRO A 330 3.90 -48.32 -7.94
C PRO A 330 4.91 -47.47 -7.15
N ALA A 331 5.25 -46.29 -7.68
CA ALA A 331 5.92 -45.26 -6.90
C ALA A 331 4.93 -44.66 -5.93
N ALA A 332 5.29 -44.72 -4.65
CA ALA A 332 4.57 -44.18 -3.51
C ALA A 332 4.09 -42.76 -3.76
N LEU A 333 2.78 -42.57 -3.71
CA LEU A 333 2.12 -41.30 -3.52
C LEU A 333 2.48 -40.75 -2.12
N THR A 334 3.61 -40.10 -1.99
CA THR A 334 3.82 -39.14 -0.90
C THR A 334 2.90 -37.97 -1.15
N THR A 335 1.74 -38.04 -0.52
CA THR A 335 0.86 -36.89 -0.35
C THR A 335 1.65 -35.83 0.42
N SER A 336 2.28 -34.93 -0.28
CA SER A 336 2.75 -33.68 0.30
C SER A 336 1.51 -32.95 0.80
N ALA A 337 1.18 -33.17 2.07
CA ALA A 337 0.29 -32.29 2.79
C ALA A 337 0.90 -30.88 2.66
N ARG A 338 0.33 -30.09 1.76
CA ARG A 338 0.50 -28.64 1.76
C ARG A 338 0.06 -28.19 3.15
N GLN A 339 1.02 -28.05 4.05
CA GLN A 339 0.81 -27.22 5.23
C GLN A 339 0.41 -25.85 4.70
N ALA A 340 -0.87 -25.60 4.67
CA ALA A 340 -1.40 -24.26 4.64
C ALA A 340 -0.92 -23.63 5.95
N SER A 341 0.25 -23.00 5.90
CA SER A 341 0.63 -22.03 6.91
C SER A 341 -0.50 -21.00 6.93
N SER A 342 -1.37 -21.12 7.91
CA SER A 342 -2.33 -20.08 8.25
C SER A 342 -1.51 -18.88 8.70
N THR A 343 -1.11 -18.07 7.73
CA THR A 343 -0.60 -16.73 7.99
C THR A 343 -1.79 -15.96 8.56
N THR A 344 -1.85 -15.90 9.88
CA THR A 344 -2.78 -15.03 10.59
C THR A 344 -2.32 -13.59 10.33
N GLY A 345 -2.46 -13.12 9.09
CA GLY A 345 -2.26 -11.73 8.75
C GLY A 345 -3.35 -10.92 9.44
N VAL A 346 -2.95 -9.88 10.14
CA VAL A 346 -3.90 -8.91 10.68
C VAL A 346 -4.60 -8.26 9.49
N VAL A 347 -5.93 -8.39 9.44
CA VAL A 347 -6.74 -7.73 8.41
C VAL A 347 -6.83 -6.25 8.76
N THR A 348 -6.37 -5.39 7.85
CA THR A 348 -6.44 -3.94 7.98
C THR A 348 -7.31 -3.34 6.88
N TYR A 349 -7.98 -2.25 7.20
CA TYR A 349 -8.75 -1.43 6.26
C TYR A 349 -8.08 -0.08 6.10
N ILE A 350 -8.20 0.53 4.93
CA ILE A 350 -7.61 1.84 4.69
C ILE A 350 -8.66 2.93 4.88
N ALA A 351 -8.45 3.78 5.88
CA ALA A 351 -9.18 5.03 6.01
C ALA A 351 -8.44 6.14 5.25
N VAL A 352 -9.12 6.74 4.28
CA VAL A 352 -8.62 7.87 3.51
C VAL A 352 -9.02 9.16 4.22
N ILE A 353 -8.04 9.93 4.63
CA ILE A 353 -8.21 11.19 5.35
C ILE A 353 -7.73 12.32 4.45
N ASP A 354 -8.61 13.24 4.12
CA ASP A 354 -8.22 14.44 3.37
C ASP A 354 -7.54 15.43 4.32
N VAL A 355 -6.35 15.88 3.89
CA VAL A 355 -5.49 16.81 4.59
C VAL A 355 -5.32 18.06 3.75
N ASP A 356 -5.63 19.21 4.32
CA ASP A 356 -5.35 20.48 3.67
C ASP A 356 -3.92 20.94 4.00
N ALA A 357 -3.01 20.74 3.04
CA ALA A 357 -1.60 21.09 3.13
C ALA A 357 -1.28 22.50 2.58
N SER A 358 -2.30 23.36 2.45
CA SER A 358 -2.13 24.66 1.80
C SER A 358 -1.17 25.62 2.50
N SER A 359 -0.88 25.40 3.78
CA SER A 359 -0.03 26.24 4.63
C SER A 359 1.38 25.69 4.89
N GLU A 360 1.62 24.39 4.64
CA GLU A 360 2.90 23.74 4.93
C GLU A 360 3.27 22.74 3.83
N GLU A 361 4.55 22.69 3.45
CA GLU A 361 5.05 21.68 2.51
C GLU A 361 5.21 20.32 3.22
N ILE A 362 4.18 19.50 3.13
CA ILE A 362 4.22 18.14 3.67
C ILE A 362 4.91 17.23 2.66
N PRO A 363 6.00 16.54 3.02
CA PRO A 363 6.68 15.63 2.10
C PRO A 363 5.81 14.43 1.77
N PRO A 364 5.65 14.08 0.49
CA PRO A 364 4.94 12.87 0.09
C PRO A 364 5.71 11.61 0.53
N GLY A 365 4.98 10.56 0.88
CA GLY A 365 5.56 9.31 1.39
C GLY A 365 5.92 9.34 2.88
N GLY A 366 5.66 10.47 3.57
CA GLY A 366 5.88 10.58 5.00
C GLY A 366 4.94 9.68 5.80
N THR A 367 5.44 9.15 6.94
CA THR A 367 4.63 8.39 7.89
C THR A 367 4.01 9.33 8.92
N ALA A 368 2.73 9.10 9.22
CA ALA A 368 2.01 9.83 10.24
C ALA A 368 1.33 8.88 11.23
N ILE A 369 1.29 9.29 12.49
CA ILE A 369 0.53 8.60 13.53
C ILE A 369 -0.82 9.30 13.66
N VAL A 370 -1.88 8.56 13.37
CA VAL A 370 -3.25 9.07 13.37
C VAL A 370 -3.95 8.66 14.66
N THR A 371 -4.54 9.62 15.34
CA THR A 371 -5.41 9.39 16.49
C THR A 371 -6.85 9.42 16.01
N LEU A 372 -7.45 8.25 15.91
CA LEU A 372 -8.85 8.07 15.57
C LEU A 372 -9.70 8.06 16.82
N ALA A 373 -10.88 8.69 16.78
CA ALA A 373 -11.89 8.49 17.81
C ALA A 373 -12.48 7.08 17.62
N GLY A 374 -12.23 6.21 18.59
CA GLY A 374 -12.83 4.88 18.64
C GLY A 374 -14.24 4.92 19.26
N SER A 375 -14.62 3.80 19.86
CA SER A 375 -15.92 3.68 20.54
C SER A 375 -16.01 4.66 21.73
N GLU A 376 -17.06 5.45 21.77
CA GLU A 376 -17.36 6.39 22.86
C GLU A 376 -18.63 5.98 23.61
N ARG A 377 -18.60 6.13 24.93
CA ARG A 377 -19.76 6.02 25.81
C ARG A 377 -19.92 7.32 26.59
N ALA A 378 -21.01 8.00 26.36
CA ALA A 378 -21.28 9.33 26.98
C ALA A 378 -21.43 9.27 28.50
N GLN A 379 -21.99 8.18 29.04
CA GLN A 379 -22.15 7.97 30.46
C GLN A 379 -22.02 6.48 30.78
N THR A 380 -20.98 6.14 31.53
CA THR A 380 -20.78 4.80 32.06
C THR A 380 -20.13 4.87 33.43
N VAL A 381 -20.27 3.81 34.23
CA VAL A 381 -19.47 3.64 35.45
C VAL A 381 -18.06 3.27 35.02
N ARG A 382 -17.06 4.02 35.51
CA ARG A 382 -15.67 3.86 35.13
C ARG A 382 -14.78 3.59 36.33
N ILE A 383 -13.88 2.65 36.15
CA ILE A 383 -12.91 2.19 37.15
C ILE A 383 -11.53 2.72 36.75
N PRO A 384 -10.74 3.25 37.70
CA PRO A 384 -9.35 3.63 37.42
C PRO A 384 -8.52 2.43 36.98
N ASN A 385 -7.74 2.56 35.91
CA ASN A 385 -6.92 1.47 35.34
C ASN A 385 -5.95 0.87 36.37
N ASN A 386 -5.43 1.71 37.27
CA ASN A 386 -4.55 1.27 38.36
C ASN A 386 -5.22 0.31 39.35
N ALA A 387 -6.56 0.39 39.50
CA ALA A 387 -7.29 -0.54 40.37
C ALA A 387 -7.48 -1.94 39.73
N LEU A 388 -7.51 -2.01 38.39
CA LEU A 388 -7.59 -3.27 37.66
C LEU A 388 -6.23 -4.01 37.58
N THR A 389 -5.13 -3.26 37.62
CA THR A 389 -3.78 -3.85 37.60
C THR A 389 -3.26 -4.20 38.99
N PHE A 390 -3.91 -3.68 40.05
CA PHE A 390 -3.49 -3.94 41.40
C PHE A 390 -3.85 -5.35 41.86
N ALA A 391 -2.89 -6.06 42.39
CA ALA A 391 -3.07 -7.31 43.13
C ALA A 391 -2.29 -7.23 44.48
N PRO A 392 -2.96 -7.45 45.64
CA PRO A 392 -2.29 -7.42 46.91
C PRO A 392 -1.18 -8.47 46.96
N SER A 393 0.01 -8.09 47.43
CA SER A 393 1.13 -9.02 47.65
C SER A 393 0.87 -9.92 48.85
N THR A 394 1.55 -11.07 48.92
CA THR A 394 1.53 -11.94 50.09
C THR A 394 1.92 -11.20 51.38
N GLY A 395 2.83 -10.23 51.32
CA GLY A 395 3.18 -9.37 52.43
C GLY A 395 2.05 -8.43 52.86
N SER A 396 1.23 -7.93 51.91
CA SER A 396 0.06 -7.10 52.19
C SER A 396 -1.03 -7.91 52.89
N PHE A 397 -1.27 -9.16 52.51
CA PHE A 397 -2.20 -10.07 53.18
C PHE A 397 -1.73 -10.45 54.56
N ALA A 398 -0.43 -10.74 54.74
CA ALA A 398 0.17 -11.06 56.03
C ALA A 398 0.09 -9.88 57.01
N ALA A 399 0.21 -8.64 56.53
CA ALA A 399 0.15 -7.44 57.33
C ALA A 399 -1.26 -7.14 57.88
N VAL A 400 -2.29 -7.70 57.29
CA VAL A 400 -3.73 -7.60 57.72
C VAL A 400 -4.25 -8.91 58.29
N ASP A 401 -3.35 -9.91 58.52
CA ASP A 401 -3.71 -11.23 59.08
C ASP A 401 -4.79 -11.94 58.27
N GLN A 402 -4.66 -11.88 56.91
CA GLN A 402 -5.59 -12.44 55.98
C GLN A 402 -4.90 -13.50 55.10
N GLU A 403 -5.53 -14.64 54.90
CA GLU A 403 -5.08 -15.64 53.94
C GLU A 403 -5.45 -15.18 52.52
N PRO A 404 -4.54 -15.35 51.54
CA PRO A 404 -4.86 -14.96 50.15
C PRO A 404 -6.08 -15.75 49.61
N PRO A 405 -7.08 -15.10 49.09
CA PRO A 405 -8.25 -15.81 48.51
C PRO A 405 -7.83 -16.59 47.27
N VAL A 406 -8.44 -17.75 47.10
CA VAL A 406 -8.27 -18.59 45.89
C VAL A 406 -9.08 -17.94 44.76
N LEU A 407 -8.41 -17.23 43.87
CA LEU A 407 -9.01 -16.64 42.69
C LEU A 407 -9.07 -17.65 41.56
N ASN A 408 -10.21 -17.75 40.90
CA ASN A 408 -10.43 -18.68 39.80
C ASN A 408 -9.73 -18.14 38.53
N ARG A 409 -8.68 -18.83 38.05
CA ARG A 409 -7.94 -18.41 36.84
C ARG A 409 -8.79 -18.33 35.58
N ALA A 410 -9.92 -19.03 35.56
CA ALA A 410 -10.85 -18.99 34.43
C ALA A 410 -11.54 -17.60 34.27
N ASP A 411 -11.61 -16.83 35.37
CA ASP A 411 -12.26 -15.50 35.37
C ASP A 411 -11.34 -14.35 34.91
N THR A 412 -10.09 -14.66 34.56
CA THR A 412 -9.12 -13.65 34.05
C THR A 412 -8.88 -13.76 32.54
N ALA A 413 -9.53 -14.70 31.84
CA ALA A 413 -9.36 -14.87 30.41
C ALA A 413 -10.21 -13.87 29.60
N PRO A 414 -9.68 -13.32 28.48
CA PRO A 414 -10.48 -12.47 27.60
C PRO A 414 -11.60 -13.28 26.96
N VAL A 415 -12.84 -12.82 27.12
CA VAL A 415 -14.00 -13.42 26.46
C VAL A 415 -14.02 -12.98 25.00
N LYS A 416 -13.74 -13.89 24.08
CA LYS A 416 -13.54 -13.64 22.65
C LYS A 416 -14.78 -13.09 21.89
N GLN A 417 -15.97 -13.15 22.45
CA GLN A 417 -17.20 -12.82 21.70
C GLN A 417 -17.82 -11.45 21.99
N THR A 418 -17.44 -10.74 23.05
CA THR A 418 -18.08 -9.47 23.43
C THR A 418 -17.12 -8.29 23.63
N GLY A 419 -15.82 -8.50 23.42
CA GLY A 419 -14.82 -7.44 23.68
C GLY A 419 -14.66 -7.09 25.17
N THR A 420 -15.36 -7.78 26.06
CA THR A 420 -15.27 -7.60 27.51
C THR A 420 -14.15 -8.44 28.10
N ARG A 421 -13.49 -7.92 29.13
CA ARG A 421 -12.48 -8.63 29.90
C ARG A 421 -12.97 -8.87 31.31
N LYS A 422 -12.80 -10.09 31.82
CA LYS A 422 -13.06 -10.41 33.21
C LYS A 422 -11.79 -10.14 34.03
N GLY A 423 -12.01 -9.59 35.23
CA GLY A 423 -10.91 -9.28 36.14
C GLY A 423 -11.41 -9.14 37.57
N TYR A 424 -10.49 -8.84 38.46
CA TYR A 424 -10.80 -8.57 39.86
C TYR A 424 -10.32 -7.16 40.22
N VAL A 425 -11.16 -6.45 41.00
CA VAL A 425 -10.78 -5.23 41.70
C VAL A 425 -10.84 -5.47 43.20
N TRP A 426 -10.12 -4.67 43.95
CA TRP A 426 -9.96 -4.88 45.38
C TRP A 426 -10.55 -3.70 46.17
N LYS A 427 -11.46 -3.99 47.10
CA LYS A 427 -11.85 -3.05 48.15
C LYS A 427 -11.08 -3.34 49.43
N PHE A 428 -10.81 -2.32 50.20
CA PHE A 428 -10.23 -2.46 51.53
C PHE A 428 -11.27 -2.01 52.56
N GLU A 429 -11.90 -2.98 53.17
CA GLU A 429 -12.96 -2.77 54.19
C GLU A 429 -12.64 -3.61 55.43
N ASN A 430 -12.92 -3.04 56.59
CA ASN A 430 -12.71 -3.72 57.89
C ASN A 430 -11.31 -4.35 58.04
N ASN A 431 -10.27 -3.64 57.56
CA ASN A 431 -8.91 -4.09 57.57
C ASN A 431 -8.66 -5.41 56.78
N ARG A 432 -9.42 -5.63 55.73
CA ARG A 432 -9.32 -6.80 54.85
C ARG A 432 -9.39 -6.38 53.36
N PHE A 433 -8.67 -7.12 52.50
CA PHE A 433 -8.77 -7.02 51.07
C PHE A 433 -9.90 -7.92 50.57
N VAL A 434 -10.94 -7.34 49.99
CA VAL A 434 -12.07 -8.05 49.42
C VAL A 434 -11.97 -8.01 47.90
N PRO A 435 -11.81 -9.18 47.23
CA PRO A 435 -11.84 -9.21 45.78
C PRO A 435 -13.26 -9.14 45.26
N ILE A 436 -13.48 -8.31 44.24
CA ILE A 436 -14.78 -8.18 43.54
C ILE A 436 -14.53 -8.54 42.09
N ALA A 437 -15.25 -9.54 41.58
CA ALA A 437 -15.21 -9.89 40.18
C ALA A 437 -15.92 -8.81 39.36
N VAL A 438 -15.29 -8.37 38.28
CA VAL A 438 -15.80 -7.34 37.39
C VAL A 438 -15.64 -7.76 35.94
N GLU A 439 -16.59 -7.37 35.10
CA GLU A 439 -16.46 -7.40 33.66
C GLU A 439 -16.26 -5.98 33.15
N THR A 440 -15.19 -5.79 32.39
CA THR A 440 -14.79 -4.49 31.90
C THR A 440 -14.94 -4.40 30.38
N GLY A 441 -15.33 -3.23 29.87
CA GLY A 441 -15.54 -2.95 28.46
C GLY A 441 -14.45 -2.06 27.87
N ILE A 442 -14.85 -0.90 27.36
CA ILE A 442 -13.96 0.09 26.74
C ILE A 442 -13.00 0.65 27.79
N ALA A 443 -11.75 0.83 27.41
CA ALA A 443 -10.72 1.45 28.24
C ALA A 443 -10.09 2.64 27.51
N ASP A 444 -9.80 3.69 28.26
CA ASP A 444 -8.94 4.80 27.87
C ASP A 444 -7.62 4.78 28.65
N ASP A 445 -6.82 5.83 28.57
CA ASP A 445 -5.52 5.93 29.24
C ASP A 445 -5.61 5.89 30.77
N SER A 446 -6.74 6.27 31.36
CA SER A 446 -6.92 6.46 32.80
C SER A 446 -8.04 5.60 33.39
N TRP A 447 -9.05 5.30 32.59
CA TRP A 447 -10.29 4.69 33.04
C TRP A 447 -10.68 3.49 32.18
N THR A 448 -11.37 2.54 32.80
CA THR A 448 -11.98 1.39 32.10
C THR A 448 -13.48 1.33 32.46
N GLU A 449 -14.32 1.08 31.46
CA GLU A 449 -15.75 0.88 31.61
C GLU A 449 -16.05 -0.36 32.45
N LEU A 450 -16.94 -0.23 33.43
CA LEU A 450 -17.53 -1.33 34.15
C LEU A 450 -18.82 -1.77 33.45
N VAL A 451 -18.81 -2.98 32.90
CA VAL A 451 -19.98 -3.59 32.25
C VAL A 451 -20.83 -4.33 33.26
N SER A 452 -20.21 -5.14 34.14
CA SER A 452 -20.89 -5.84 35.21
C SER A 452 -19.97 -6.02 36.44
N GLY A 453 -20.53 -6.10 37.62
CA GLY A 453 -19.82 -6.26 38.89
C GLY A 453 -20.51 -5.53 40.05
N ASP A 454 -20.23 -5.96 41.26
CA ASP A 454 -20.79 -5.30 42.46
C ASP A 454 -19.93 -4.10 42.92
N VAL A 455 -19.82 -3.14 42.01
CA VAL A 455 -19.09 -1.88 42.21
C VAL A 455 -19.98 -0.71 41.79
N ARG A 456 -20.11 0.29 42.64
CA ARG A 456 -20.98 1.47 42.41
C ARG A 456 -20.15 2.75 42.36
N PRO A 457 -20.66 3.79 41.71
CA PRO A 457 -20.08 5.13 41.80
C PRO A 457 -19.96 5.58 43.26
N GLY A 458 -18.81 6.11 43.65
CA GLY A 458 -18.47 6.46 45.02
C GLY A 458 -17.68 5.37 45.78
N ASP A 459 -17.62 4.15 45.27
CA ASP A 459 -16.81 3.08 45.87
C ASP A 459 -15.32 3.39 45.76
N ARG A 460 -14.55 3.07 46.80
CA ARG A 460 -13.10 3.27 46.82
C ARG A 460 -12.39 1.95 46.55
N LEU A 461 -11.73 1.87 45.41
CA LEU A 461 -10.96 0.71 44.99
C LEU A 461 -9.48 0.90 45.26
N VAL A 462 -8.82 -0.14 45.71
CA VAL A 462 -7.39 -0.11 46.01
C VAL A 462 -6.58 -0.02 44.75
N THR A 463 -5.69 0.97 44.68
CA THR A 463 -4.75 1.18 43.57
C THR A 463 -3.29 0.84 43.95
N ALA A 464 -2.98 0.94 45.23
CA ALA A 464 -1.68 0.52 45.76
C ALA A 464 -1.80 0.15 47.26
N ALA A 465 -1.01 -0.78 47.71
CA ALA A 465 -0.89 -1.16 49.11
C ALA A 465 0.57 -1.40 49.47
N VAL A 466 1.08 -0.64 50.46
CA VAL A 466 2.45 -0.75 50.91
C VAL A 466 2.45 -1.18 52.38
N PRO A 467 2.99 -2.36 52.71
CA PRO A 467 3.16 -2.73 54.11
C PRO A 467 4.21 -1.83 54.75
N LEU A 468 3.83 -1.11 55.80
CA LEU A 468 4.77 -0.28 56.57
C LEU A 468 5.70 -1.21 57.40
N ARG A 469 6.90 -1.43 56.90
CA ARG A 469 7.95 -2.12 57.70
C ARG A 469 8.36 -1.22 58.85
N ARG A 470 8.33 -1.78 60.09
CA ARG A 470 9.00 -1.15 61.25
C ARG A 470 10.48 -0.91 60.89
N ARG A 471 10.92 0.33 61.04
CA ARG A 471 12.33 0.60 61.23
C ARG A 471 12.72 -0.09 62.55
N SER A 472 13.55 -1.10 62.47
CA SER A 472 14.25 -1.72 63.61
C SER A 472 15.23 -0.73 64.18
#